data_22b50439b4d0f58b06f5fba2416b7a56
#
_entry.id   22b50439b4d0f58b06f5fba2416b7a56
#
_cell.length_a   1.000
_cell.length_b   1.000
_cell.length_c   1.000
_cell.angle_alpha   90.00
_cell.angle_beta   90.00
_cell.angle_gamma   90.00
#
_symmetry.space_group_name_H-M   'P 1'
#
loop_
_entity.id
_entity.type
_entity.pdbx_description
1 polymer ?
#
loop_
_entity_poly.entity_id
_entity_poly.type
_entity_poly.pdbx_seq_one_letter_code
_entity_poly.pdbx_strand_id
1 'polypeptide(L)'
;MNATRFDGKTIFVTGAAGNLGRAVGAAFLDAGANVALVDLDARVLSEVRGGEAARRLLVGANLLDESSIAAAADDVREKFGAIDVLCNIAGGFASGPPVHEMPASLWQRMFDLNATSVVNAAKAVVPGMIERKTGNIVNVAAAASVRGQAGMAAYVAAKNAVVRLTESMAAELRPHGIGVACVMPTIIDTPQNRAAMPKADPSYWTPPSAIAEVILFLASDAAMITSGCSIVLSGAPRG
;
A
#
# COMPACT_ATOMS: atom_id res chain seq x y z
N MET A 1 -6.22 -17.52 -18.42
CA MET A 1 -6.84 -16.28 -17.87
C MET A 1 -6.10 -15.12 -18.49
N ASN A 2 -6.79 -14.15 -19.10
CA ASN A 2 -6.12 -12.93 -19.56
C ASN A 2 -5.56 -12.20 -18.34
N ALA A 3 -4.28 -11.87 -18.36
CA ALA A 3 -3.67 -11.08 -17.31
C ALA A 3 -4.39 -9.71 -17.20
N THR A 4 -4.65 -9.25 -15.99
CA THR A 4 -5.23 -7.92 -15.77
C THR A 4 -4.29 -6.86 -16.35
N ARG A 5 -4.81 -6.04 -17.27
CA ARG A 5 -4.03 -5.00 -17.97
C ARG A 5 -4.39 -3.63 -17.42
N PHE A 6 -3.38 -2.76 -17.37
CA PHE A 6 -3.50 -1.38 -16.90
C PHE A 6 -2.97 -0.37 -17.94
N ASP A 7 -3.05 -0.71 -19.22
CA ASP A 7 -2.59 0.17 -20.28
C ASP A 7 -3.24 1.56 -20.19
N GLY A 8 -2.42 2.60 -20.15
CA GLY A 8 -2.88 3.99 -20.02
C GLY A 8 -3.36 4.41 -18.62
N LYS A 9 -3.46 3.49 -17.66
CA LYS A 9 -3.77 3.82 -16.26
C LYS A 9 -2.52 4.29 -15.52
N THR A 10 -2.69 5.22 -14.60
CA THR A 10 -1.61 5.74 -13.74
C THR A 10 -1.79 5.27 -12.31
N ILE A 11 -0.74 4.66 -11.77
CA ILE A 11 -0.71 4.07 -10.43
C ILE A 11 0.23 4.89 -9.55
N PHE A 12 -0.25 5.31 -8.39
CA PHE A 12 0.52 5.99 -7.36
C PHE A 12 0.84 4.99 -6.24
N VAL A 13 2.10 4.61 -6.09
CA VAL A 13 2.55 3.58 -5.13
C VAL A 13 3.38 4.23 -4.04
N THR A 14 2.88 4.28 -2.81
CA THR A 14 3.63 4.77 -1.65
C THR A 14 4.49 3.67 -1.05
N GLY A 15 5.62 4.02 -0.40
CA GLY A 15 6.53 3.02 0.17
C GLY A 15 7.20 2.14 -0.89
N ALA A 16 7.40 2.71 -2.08
CA ALA A 16 7.83 1.98 -3.28
C ALA A 16 9.27 1.43 -3.19
N ALA A 17 10.10 1.95 -2.29
CA ALA A 17 11.45 1.43 -2.04
C ALA A 17 11.48 0.16 -1.18
N GLY A 18 10.39 -0.14 -0.44
CA GLY A 18 10.26 -1.35 0.37
C GLY A 18 10.08 -2.62 -0.47
N ASN A 19 10.26 -3.80 0.15
CA ASN A 19 10.16 -5.08 -0.58
C ASN A 19 8.79 -5.29 -1.26
N LEU A 20 7.70 -4.96 -0.57
CA LEU A 20 6.36 -5.07 -1.16
C LEU A 20 6.13 -3.98 -2.21
N GLY A 21 6.52 -2.73 -1.94
CA GLY A 21 6.37 -1.62 -2.87
C GLY A 21 7.10 -1.86 -4.19
N ARG A 22 8.32 -2.40 -4.15
CA ARG A 22 9.09 -2.82 -5.35
C ARG A 22 8.34 -3.88 -6.16
N ALA A 23 7.78 -4.89 -5.50
CA ALA A 23 7.03 -5.95 -6.17
C ALA A 23 5.74 -5.41 -6.81
N VAL A 24 5.01 -4.54 -6.10
CA VAL A 24 3.78 -3.91 -6.60
C VAL A 24 4.09 -2.99 -7.78
N GLY A 25 5.10 -2.11 -7.65
CA GLY A 25 5.51 -1.23 -8.74
C GLY A 25 5.92 -1.99 -10.00
N ALA A 26 6.72 -3.05 -9.86
CA ALA A 26 7.12 -3.90 -10.97
C ALA A 26 5.91 -4.58 -11.64
N ALA A 27 5.01 -5.16 -10.86
CA ALA A 27 3.84 -5.85 -11.38
C ALA A 27 2.92 -4.92 -12.18
N PHE A 28 2.70 -3.68 -11.73
CA PHE A 28 1.92 -2.70 -12.51
C PHE A 28 2.64 -2.24 -13.78
N LEU A 29 3.96 -2.04 -13.72
CA LEU A 29 4.75 -1.71 -14.91
C LEU A 29 4.66 -2.83 -15.98
N ASP A 30 4.75 -4.09 -15.55
CA ASP A 30 4.63 -5.26 -16.42
C ASP A 30 3.20 -5.42 -16.96
N ALA A 31 2.20 -4.99 -16.20
CA ALA A 31 0.80 -4.93 -16.63
C ALA A 31 0.48 -3.75 -17.58
N GLY A 32 1.46 -2.93 -17.95
CA GLY A 32 1.29 -1.85 -18.94
C GLY A 32 0.98 -0.48 -18.35
N ALA A 33 0.91 -0.33 -17.02
CA ALA A 33 0.59 0.94 -16.38
C ALA A 33 1.71 1.98 -16.47
N ASN A 34 1.33 3.25 -16.31
CA ASN A 34 2.22 4.30 -15.83
C ASN A 34 2.32 4.20 -14.31
N VAL A 35 3.51 4.24 -13.74
CA VAL A 35 3.69 4.05 -12.29
C VAL A 35 4.53 5.17 -11.70
N ALA A 36 3.94 5.89 -10.76
CA ALA A 36 4.65 6.78 -9.86
C ALA A 36 5.09 5.99 -8.62
N LEU A 37 6.39 5.84 -8.47
CA LEU A 37 7.04 5.19 -7.34
C LEU A 37 7.41 6.28 -6.32
N VAL A 38 6.72 6.27 -5.18
CA VAL A 38 6.82 7.32 -4.17
C VAL A 38 7.42 6.77 -2.89
N ASP A 39 8.50 7.39 -2.43
CA ASP A 39 9.14 7.09 -1.14
C ASP A 39 9.82 8.35 -0.60
N LEU A 40 10.31 8.30 0.64
CA LEU A 40 10.98 9.44 1.27
C LEU A 40 12.23 9.89 0.48
N ASP A 41 12.98 8.94 -0.07
CA ASP A 41 14.17 9.19 -0.89
C ASP A 41 14.01 8.58 -2.30
N ALA A 42 13.84 9.44 -3.31
CA ALA A 42 13.71 9.00 -4.70
C ALA A 42 14.92 8.21 -5.22
N ARG A 43 16.11 8.41 -4.65
CA ARG A 43 17.33 7.73 -5.13
C ARG A 43 17.28 6.21 -4.93
N VAL A 44 16.62 5.72 -3.89
CA VAL A 44 16.47 4.28 -3.64
C VAL A 44 15.41 3.62 -4.54
N LEU A 45 14.64 4.41 -5.27
CA LEU A 45 13.60 3.93 -6.17
C LEU A 45 14.15 3.45 -7.52
N SER A 46 15.36 3.86 -7.89
CA SER A 46 16.00 3.46 -9.15
C SER A 46 16.21 1.96 -9.29
N GLU A 47 16.22 1.22 -8.17
CA GLU A 47 16.36 -0.23 -8.15
C GLU A 47 15.05 -0.98 -8.45
N VAL A 48 13.90 -0.31 -8.52
CA VAL A 48 12.65 -0.93 -8.93
C VAL A 48 12.72 -1.31 -10.40
N ARG A 49 12.56 -2.59 -10.68
CA ARG A 49 12.63 -3.15 -12.03
C ARG A 49 11.25 -3.24 -12.68
N GLY A 50 11.22 -3.40 -13.98
CA GLY A 50 10.02 -3.61 -14.79
C GLY A 50 9.65 -2.41 -15.65
N GLY A 51 8.94 -2.68 -16.73
CA GLY A 51 8.42 -1.71 -17.68
C GLY A 51 9.44 -0.82 -18.39
N GLU A 52 8.96 0.06 -19.23
CA GLU A 52 9.76 1.08 -19.89
C GLU A 52 9.99 2.29 -18.97
N ALA A 53 11.15 2.94 -19.05
CA ALA A 53 11.46 4.13 -18.26
C ALA A 53 10.47 5.29 -18.49
N ALA A 54 9.91 5.39 -19.71
CA ALA A 54 8.90 6.40 -20.05
C ALA A 54 7.61 6.29 -19.21
N ARG A 55 7.25 5.09 -18.77
CA ARG A 55 6.07 4.81 -17.93
C ARG A 55 6.37 4.83 -16.43
N ARG A 56 7.56 5.22 -16.02
CA ARG A 56 8.00 5.25 -14.62
C ARG A 56 8.34 6.68 -14.20
N LEU A 57 7.84 7.08 -13.04
CA LEU A 57 8.22 8.33 -12.36
C LEU A 57 8.71 7.99 -10.94
N LEU A 58 9.88 8.49 -10.58
CA LEU A 58 10.46 8.35 -9.24
C LEU A 58 10.23 9.65 -8.49
N VAL A 59 9.52 9.60 -7.37
CA VAL A 59 9.13 10.80 -6.62
C VAL A 59 9.56 10.68 -5.16
N GLY A 60 10.34 11.66 -4.68
CA GLY A 60 10.66 11.81 -3.27
C GLY A 60 9.54 12.56 -2.56
N ALA A 61 8.92 11.95 -1.53
CA ALA A 61 7.89 12.62 -0.75
C ALA A 61 7.83 12.13 0.69
N ASN A 62 7.68 13.08 1.62
CA ASN A 62 7.38 12.76 3.02
C ASN A 62 5.86 12.62 3.18
N LEU A 63 5.39 11.39 3.40
CA LEU A 63 3.95 11.09 3.56
C LEU A 63 3.33 11.68 4.83
N LEU A 64 4.14 12.20 5.76
CA LEU A 64 3.66 12.87 6.97
C LEU A 64 3.53 14.39 6.78
N ASP A 65 3.98 14.91 5.65
CA ASP A 65 3.84 16.30 5.26
C ASP A 65 2.82 16.41 4.11
N GLU A 66 1.66 17.00 4.41
CA GLU A 66 0.56 17.15 3.44
C GLU A 66 0.99 17.94 2.19
N SER A 67 1.85 18.92 2.34
CA SER A 67 2.35 19.72 1.21
C SER A 67 3.29 18.93 0.32
N SER A 68 4.16 18.09 0.91
CA SER A 68 5.08 17.23 0.18
C SER A 68 4.34 16.18 -0.65
N ILE A 69 3.31 15.53 -0.08
CA ILE A 69 2.54 14.53 -0.81
C ILE A 69 1.61 15.15 -1.87
N ALA A 70 1.10 16.36 -1.62
CA ALA A 70 0.32 17.11 -2.62
C ALA A 70 1.19 17.46 -3.84
N ALA A 71 2.39 17.99 -3.62
CA ALA A 71 3.34 18.26 -4.70
C ALA A 71 3.70 17.00 -5.50
N ALA A 72 3.94 15.87 -4.81
CA ALA A 72 4.18 14.59 -5.47
C ALA A 72 3.01 14.15 -6.37
N ALA A 73 1.77 14.35 -5.91
CA ALA A 73 0.58 14.04 -6.71
C ALA A 73 0.43 14.99 -7.92
N ASP A 74 0.84 16.27 -7.78
CA ASP A 74 0.86 17.22 -8.88
C ASP A 74 1.90 16.85 -9.94
N ASP A 75 3.12 16.47 -9.56
CA ASP A 75 4.16 15.97 -10.48
C ASP A 75 3.65 14.78 -11.30
N VAL A 76 2.91 13.86 -10.67
CA VAL A 76 2.33 12.70 -11.34
C VAL A 76 1.23 13.11 -12.32
N ARG A 77 0.37 14.07 -11.93
CA ARG A 77 -0.67 14.58 -12.82
C ARG A 77 -0.08 15.34 -14.00
N GLU A 78 0.98 16.11 -13.78
CA GLU A 78 1.68 16.82 -14.86
C GLU A 78 2.27 15.83 -15.88
N LYS A 79 2.90 14.75 -15.41
CA LYS A 79 3.53 13.77 -16.30
C LYS A 79 2.55 12.83 -17.00
N PHE A 80 1.53 12.35 -16.29
CA PHE A 80 0.66 11.26 -16.75
C PHE A 80 -0.83 11.65 -16.91
N GLY A 81 -1.19 12.89 -16.59
CA GLY A 81 -2.54 13.44 -16.75
C GLY A 81 -3.47 13.16 -15.56
N ALA A 82 -3.46 11.97 -14.99
CA ALA A 82 -4.36 11.59 -13.90
C ALA A 82 -3.73 10.52 -13.00
N ILE A 83 -4.34 10.28 -11.82
CA ILE A 83 -4.01 9.14 -10.95
C ILE A 83 -5.27 8.27 -10.88
N ASP A 84 -5.20 7.06 -11.42
CA ASP A 84 -6.33 6.13 -11.48
C ASP A 84 -6.35 5.16 -10.30
N VAL A 85 -5.17 4.80 -9.78
CA VAL A 85 -5.04 3.89 -8.64
C VAL A 85 -4.09 4.46 -7.60
N LEU A 86 -4.51 4.41 -6.33
CA LEU A 86 -3.66 4.69 -5.18
C LEU A 86 -3.37 3.39 -4.43
N CYS A 87 -2.09 3.01 -4.35
CA CYS A 87 -1.62 1.88 -3.55
C CYS A 87 -0.89 2.38 -2.31
N ASN A 88 -1.53 2.32 -1.15
CA ASN A 88 -0.95 2.69 0.14
C ASN A 88 -0.14 1.50 0.71
N ILE A 89 1.11 1.39 0.26
CA ILE A 89 2.03 0.31 0.67
C ILE A 89 2.93 0.75 1.82
N ALA A 90 3.18 2.05 1.96
CA ALA A 90 4.01 2.60 3.04
C ALA A 90 3.53 2.12 4.41
N GLY A 91 4.47 1.80 5.27
CA GLY A 91 4.20 1.35 6.62
C GLY A 91 5.43 0.78 7.28
N GLY A 92 5.33 0.51 8.57
CA GLY A 92 6.43 -0.05 9.34
C GLY A 92 5.94 -0.88 10.52
N PHE A 93 6.81 -1.72 11.03
CA PHE A 93 6.59 -2.57 12.19
C PHE A 93 7.55 -2.19 13.32
N ALA A 94 7.04 -2.17 14.53
CA ALA A 94 7.85 -2.25 15.73
C ALA A 94 7.09 -3.01 16.82
N SER A 95 7.79 -3.90 17.51
CA SER A 95 7.37 -4.42 18.82
C SER A 95 7.74 -3.43 19.91
N GLY A 96 7.07 -3.54 21.04
CA GLY A 96 7.32 -2.66 22.18
C GLY A 96 7.03 -3.34 23.54
N PRO A 97 7.20 -2.59 24.63
CA PRO A 97 6.88 -3.05 25.97
C PRO A 97 5.35 -3.23 26.16
N PRO A 98 4.90 -3.75 27.29
CA PRO A 98 3.49 -3.75 27.67
C PRO A 98 2.87 -2.34 27.58
N VAL A 99 1.55 -2.28 27.38
CA VAL A 99 0.84 -1.02 27.09
C VAL A 99 1.09 0.07 28.13
N HIS A 100 1.13 -0.29 29.42
CA HIS A 100 1.34 0.66 30.52
C HIS A 100 2.77 1.22 30.61
N GLU A 101 3.72 0.63 29.89
CA GLU A 101 5.12 1.07 29.79
C GLU A 101 5.46 1.65 28.41
N MET A 102 4.47 1.71 27.50
CA MET A 102 4.70 2.09 26.11
C MET A 102 5.08 3.58 26.00
N PRO A 103 6.24 3.91 25.41
CA PRO A 103 6.58 5.30 25.14
C PRO A 103 5.58 5.93 24.15
N ALA A 104 5.16 7.16 24.43
CA ALA A 104 4.29 7.92 23.52
C ALA A 104 4.88 8.04 22.10
N SER A 105 6.20 8.13 21.98
CA SER A 105 6.90 8.18 20.69
C SER A 105 6.74 6.90 19.86
N LEU A 106 6.69 5.72 20.49
CA LEU A 106 6.43 4.47 19.77
C LEU A 106 4.99 4.43 19.24
N TRP A 107 4.03 4.82 20.08
CA TRP A 107 2.62 4.93 19.69
C TRP A 107 2.47 5.86 18.49
N GLN A 108 2.96 7.11 18.62
CA GLN A 108 2.87 8.11 17.56
C GLN A 108 3.51 7.63 16.25
N ARG A 109 4.73 7.09 16.33
CA ARG A 109 5.44 6.58 15.16
C ARG A 109 4.67 5.47 14.43
N MET A 110 4.01 4.56 15.16
CA MET A 110 3.23 3.49 14.51
C MET A 110 1.99 4.05 13.82
N PHE A 111 1.31 5.02 14.40
CA PHE A 111 0.18 5.69 13.76
C PHE A 111 0.62 6.53 12.57
N ASP A 112 1.68 7.30 12.70
CA ASP A 112 2.22 8.14 11.62
C ASP A 112 2.56 7.30 10.39
N LEU A 113 3.37 6.27 10.57
CA LEU A 113 3.82 5.43 9.46
C LEU A 113 2.71 4.61 8.81
N ASN A 114 1.70 4.16 9.58
CA ASN A 114 0.74 3.18 9.08
C ASN A 114 -0.65 3.75 8.80
N ALA A 115 -1.09 4.79 9.51
CA ALA A 115 -2.44 5.34 9.39
C ALA A 115 -2.43 6.78 8.86
N THR A 116 -1.66 7.70 9.45
CA THR A 116 -1.59 9.10 9.02
C THR A 116 -1.11 9.20 7.56
N SER A 117 -0.12 8.40 7.17
CA SER A 117 0.36 8.32 5.79
C SER A 117 -0.74 7.96 4.78
N VAL A 118 -1.66 7.05 5.14
CA VAL A 118 -2.81 6.68 4.30
C VAL A 118 -3.78 7.84 4.14
N VAL A 119 -4.08 8.55 5.22
CA VAL A 119 -4.97 9.72 5.21
C VAL A 119 -4.39 10.82 4.33
N ASN A 120 -3.10 11.15 4.49
CA ASN A 120 -2.45 12.21 3.72
C ASN A 120 -2.38 11.87 2.22
N ALA A 121 -2.08 10.62 1.87
CA ALA A 121 -2.10 10.17 0.48
C ALA A 121 -3.52 10.25 -0.12
N ALA A 122 -4.54 9.87 0.65
CA ALA A 122 -5.93 9.99 0.22
C ALA A 122 -6.31 11.46 -0.01
N LYS A 123 -5.95 12.38 0.88
CA LYS A 123 -6.19 13.84 0.70
C LYS A 123 -5.60 14.37 -0.60
N ALA A 124 -4.41 13.92 -0.98
CA ALA A 124 -3.72 14.38 -2.18
C ALA A 124 -4.30 13.80 -3.48
N VAL A 125 -4.83 12.57 -3.45
CA VAL A 125 -5.21 11.83 -4.66
C VAL A 125 -6.73 11.80 -4.89
N VAL A 126 -7.51 11.59 -3.85
CA VAL A 126 -8.96 11.33 -3.95
C VAL A 126 -9.76 12.47 -4.61
N PRO A 127 -9.47 13.76 -4.36
CA PRO A 127 -10.22 14.84 -5.02
C PRO A 127 -10.27 14.71 -6.55
N GLY A 128 -9.13 14.40 -7.18
CA GLY A 128 -9.08 14.19 -8.62
C GLY A 128 -9.81 12.93 -9.09
N MET A 129 -9.89 11.88 -8.27
CA MET A 129 -10.72 10.70 -8.56
C MET A 129 -12.22 11.03 -8.50
N ILE A 130 -12.65 11.80 -7.50
CA ILE A 130 -14.05 12.26 -7.35
C ILE A 130 -14.48 13.08 -8.55
N GLU A 131 -13.65 14.03 -9.00
CA GLU A 131 -13.93 14.86 -10.17
C GLU A 131 -14.16 14.03 -11.43
N ARG A 132 -13.35 13.00 -11.64
CA ARG A 132 -13.44 12.09 -12.79
C ARG A 132 -14.47 10.95 -12.59
N LYS A 133 -15.00 10.77 -11.38
CA LYS A 133 -15.92 9.69 -10.99
C LYS A 133 -15.37 8.30 -11.29
N THR A 134 -14.09 8.12 -11.09
CA THR A 134 -13.39 6.83 -11.31
C THR A 134 -12.12 6.77 -10.50
N GLY A 135 -11.79 5.61 -9.98
CA GLY A 135 -10.55 5.33 -9.27
C GLY A 135 -10.62 4.08 -8.42
N ASN A 136 -9.46 3.58 -8.03
CA ASN A 136 -9.34 2.48 -7.08
C ASN A 136 -8.28 2.78 -6.04
N ILE A 137 -8.54 2.39 -4.79
CA ILE A 137 -7.60 2.54 -3.67
C ILE A 137 -7.36 1.17 -3.07
N VAL A 138 -6.09 0.78 -2.92
CA VAL A 138 -5.72 -0.46 -2.24
C VAL A 138 -4.81 -0.13 -1.07
N ASN A 139 -5.27 -0.44 0.14
CA ASN A 139 -4.53 -0.23 1.38
C ASN A 139 -3.86 -1.52 1.84
N VAL A 140 -2.77 -1.40 2.59
CA VAL A 140 -2.06 -2.53 3.21
C VAL A 140 -2.13 -2.43 4.73
N ALA A 141 -2.98 -3.27 5.33
CA ALA A 141 -3.01 -3.49 6.77
C ALA A 141 -2.12 -4.69 7.16
N ALA A 142 -2.55 -5.52 8.09
CA ALA A 142 -1.86 -6.74 8.50
C ALA A 142 -2.85 -7.76 9.09
N ALA A 143 -2.67 -9.04 8.85
CA ALA A 143 -3.47 -10.09 9.48
C ALA A 143 -3.38 -10.04 11.02
N ALA A 144 -2.24 -9.61 11.55
CA ALA A 144 -2.04 -9.38 12.97
C ALA A 144 -3.02 -8.38 13.59
N SER A 145 -3.59 -7.44 12.79
CA SER A 145 -4.50 -6.40 13.28
C SER A 145 -5.92 -6.87 13.60
N VAL A 146 -6.25 -8.13 13.32
CA VAL A 146 -7.58 -8.71 13.62
C VAL A 146 -7.85 -8.77 15.12
N ARG A 147 -6.81 -8.96 15.93
CA ARG A 147 -6.90 -9.04 17.39
C ARG A 147 -5.64 -8.50 18.07
N GLY A 148 -5.77 -8.07 19.32
CA GLY A 148 -4.63 -7.62 20.13
C GLY A 148 -3.59 -8.72 20.34
N GLN A 149 -2.32 -8.32 20.35
CA GLN A 149 -1.18 -9.20 20.60
C GLN A 149 -0.21 -8.55 21.58
N ALA A 150 0.33 -9.33 22.52
CA ALA A 150 1.33 -8.83 23.48
C ALA A 150 2.56 -8.29 22.74
N GLY A 151 3.06 -7.14 23.18
CA GLY A 151 4.22 -6.47 22.58
C GLY A 151 3.97 -5.81 21.21
N MET A 152 2.73 -5.82 20.69
CA MET A 152 2.42 -5.28 19.38
C MET A 152 1.28 -4.24 19.39
N ALA A 153 0.90 -3.74 20.56
CA ALA A 153 -0.32 -2.94 20.71
C ALA A 153 -0.37 -1.72 19.77
N ALA A 154 0.70 -0.90 19.69
CA ALA A 154 0.74 0.27 18.81
C ALA A 154 0.62 -0.10 17.33
N TYR A 155 1.34 -1.13 16.90
CA TYR A 155 1.31 -1.61 15.52
C TYR A 155 -0.08 -2.16 15.14
N VAL A 156 -0.62 -3.06 15.97
CA VAL A 156 -1.92 -3.68 15.73
C VAL A 156 -3.03 -2.64 15.71
N ALA A 157 -3.01 -1.67 16.63
CA ALA A 157 -3.97 -0.57 16.65
C ALA A 157 -3.88 0.29 15.37
N ALA A 158 -2.67 0.68 14.96
CA ALA A 158 -2.46 1.46 13.75
C ALA A 158 -2.90 0.71 12.47
N LYS A 159 -2.58 -0.59 12.37
CA LYS A 159 -3.02 -1.41 11.22
C LYS A 159 -4.52 -1.71 11.24
N ASN A 160 -5.15 -1.80 12.42
CA ASN A 160 -6.61 -1.88 12.50
C ASN A 160 -7.27 -0.57 12.07
N ALA A 161 -6.68 0.59 12.40
CA ALA A 161 -7.15 1.88 11.89
C ALA A 161 -7.18 1.91 10.35
N VAL A 162 -6.21 1.32 9.66
CA VAL A 162 -6.22 1.21 8.18
C VAL A 162 -7.41 0.40 7.68
N VAL A 163 -7.78 -0.69 8.38
CA VAL A 163 -8.98 -1.47 8.03
C VAL A 163 -10.24 -0.61 8.15
N ARG A 164 -10.41 0.13 9.25
CA ARG A 164 -11.56 1.02 9.45
C ARG A 164 -11.58 2.19 8.46
N LEU A 165 -10.42 2.77 8.15
CA LEU A 165 -10.30 3.79 7.10
C LEU A 165 -10.72 3.25 5.74
N THR A 166 -10.35 2.01 5.40
CA THR A 166 -10.76 1.36 4.16
C THR A 166 -12.29 1.25 4.06
N GLU A 167 -12.95 0.80 5.11
CA GLU A 167 -14.40 0.67 5.17
C GLU A 167 -15.11 2.02 5.06
N SER A 168 -14.61 3.04 5.80
CA SER A 168 -15.15 4.39 5.76
C SER A 168 -15.01 5.00 4.36
N MET A 169 -13.79 4.98 3.79
CA MET A 169 -13.55 5.49 2.44
C MET A 169 -14.38 4.74 1.39
N ALA A 170 -14.56 3.43 1.53
CA ALA A 170 -15.40 2.67 0.60
C ALA A 170 -16.87 3.11 0.62
N ALA A 171 -17.41 3.41 1.81
CA ALA A 171 -18.76 3.93 1.96
C ALA A 171 -18.92 5.35 1.40
N GLU A 172 -17.96 6.23 1.70
CA GLU A 172 -17.92 7.63 1.27
C GLU A 172 -17.74 7.78 -0.24
N LEU A 173 -16.89 6.92 -0.86
CA LEU A 173 -16.44 7.07 -2.23
C LEU A 173 -17.24 6.24 -3.25
N ARG A 174 -18.03 5.28 -2.78
CA ARG A 174 -18.92 4.48 -3.66
C ARG A 174 -19.84 5.33 -4.54
N PRO A 175 -20.49 6.42 -4.04
CA PRO A 175 -21.33 7.29 -4.89
C PRO A 175 -20.55 8.00 -6.01
N HIS A 176 -19.21 8.06 -5.89
CA HIS A 176 -18.32 8.67 -6.85
C HIS A 176 -17.68 7.66 -7.82
N GLY A 177 -18.11 6.39 -7.78
CA GLY A 177 -17.55 5.35 -8.66
C GLY A 177 -16.10 4.96 -8.31
N ILE A 178 -15.68 5.11 -7.04
CA ILE A 178 -14.35 4.79 -6.56
C ILE A 178 -14.40 3.56 -5.66
N GLY A 179 -13.57 2.55 -5.98
CA GLY A 179 -13.40 1.35 -5.20
C GLY A 179 -12.29 1.49 -4.15
N VAL A 180 -12.53 0.94 -2.95
CA VAL A 180 -11.51 0.92 -1.88
C VAL A 180 -11.45 -0.47 -1.27
N ALA A 181 -10.29 -1.09 -1.24
CA ALA A 181 -10.08 -2.41 -0.66
C ALA A 181 -8.79 -2.46 0.18
N CYS A 182 -8.66 -3.47 1.01
CA CYS A 182 -7.50 -3.68 1.87
C CYS A 182 -6.97 -5.10 1.74
N VAL A 183 -5.66 -5.25 1.67
CA VAL A 183 -4.97 -6.52 1.86
C VAL A 183 -4.37 -6.57 3.25
N MET A 184 -4.42 -7.74 3.88
CA MET A 184 -3.94 -8.02 5.23
C MET A 184 -2.95 -9.20 5.20
N PRO A 185 -1.70 -8.98 4.75
CA PRO A 185 -0.72 -10.05 4.72
C PRO A 185 -0.42 -10.59 6.12
N THR A 186 -0.12 -11.89 6.21
CA THR A 186 0.55 -12.49 7.35
C THR A 186 2.04 -12.08 7.33
N ILE A 187 2.97 -12.98 7.56
CA ILE A 187 4.40 -12.66 7.46
C ILE A 187 4.77 -12.59 5.96
N ILE A 188 5.29 -11.45 5.53
CA ILE A 188 5.78 -11.28 4.18
C ILE A 188 7.19 -11.88 4.08
N ASP A 189 7.44 -12.69 3.06
CA ASP A 189 8.75 -13.27 2.80
C ASP A 189 9.73 -12.23 2.29
N THR A 190 10.50 -11.67 3.22
CA THR A 190 11.50 -10.63 2.94
C THR A 190 12.84 -10.99 3.59
N PRO A 191 13.97 -10.50 3.04
CA PRO A 191 15.28 -10.70 3.67
C PRO A 191 15.31 -10.23 5.13
N GLN A 192 14.64 -9.11 5.45
CA GLN A 192 14.57 -8.57 6.81
C GLN A 192 13.82 -9.51 7.76
N ASN A 193 12.66 -10.05 7.35
CA ASN A 193 11.90 -10.98 8.17
C ASN A 193 12.63 -12.30 8.34
N ARG A 194 13.31 -12.79 7.30
CA ARG A 194 14.18 -13.98 7.41
C ARG A 194 15.31 -13.77 8.40
N ALA A 195 15.96 -12.60 8.37
CA ALA A 195 17.03 -12.25 9.33
C ALA A 195 16.49 -12.08 10.77
N ALA A 196 15.30 -11.48 10.94
CA ALA A 196 14.70 -11.28 12.25
C ALA A 196 14.16 -12.58 12.88
N MET A 197 13.79 -13.57 12.06
CA MET A 197 13.20 -14.83 12.51
C MET A 197 13.92 -16.04 11.90
N PRO A 198 15.23 -16.25 12.19
CA PRO A 198 16.05 -17.26 11.52
C PRO A 198 15.65 -18.71 11.81
N LYS A 199 14.84 -18.93 12.86
CA LYS A 199 14.33 -20.27 13.24
C LYS A 199 12.91 -20.54 12.75
N ALA A 200 12.23 -19.53 12.16
CA ALA A 200 10.88 -19.72 11.63
C ALA A 200 10.92 -20.40 10.26
N ASP A 201 9.94 -21.26 9.99
CA ASP A 201 9.77 -21.88 8.68
C ASP A 201 9.14 -20.87 7.71
N PRO A 202 9.87 -20.42 6.65
CA PRO A 202 9.35 -19.44 5.71
C PRO A 202 8.40 -20.05 4.65
N SER A 203 8.14 -21.35 4.65
CA SER A 203 7.27 -22.00 3.67
C SER A 203 5.83 -21.47 3.70
N TYR A 204 5.40 -20.95 4.85
CA TYR A 204 4.09 -20.33 5.05
C TYR A 204 4.10 -18.79 4.91
N TRP A 205 5.23 -18.20 4.58
CA TRP A 205 5.31 -16.74 4.41
C TRP A 205 4.82 -16.34 3.02
N THR A 206 4.19 -15.18 2.94
CA THR A 206 3.59 -14.71 1.68
C THR A 206 4.63 -13.97 0.85
N PRO A 207 4.97 -14.44 -0.36
CA PRO A 207 5.90 -13.73 -1.23
C PRO A 207 5.34 -12.35 -1.63
N PRO A 208 6.16 -11.28 -1.68
CA PRO A 208 5.73 -9.97 -2.15
C PRO A 208 5.06 -9.99 -3.53
N SER A 209 5.53 -10.83 -4.44
CA SER A 209 4.94 -11.01 -5.78
C SER A 209 3.51 -11.54 -5.74
N ALA A 210 3.22 -12.51 -4.85
CA ALA A 210 1.87 -13.04 -4.70
C ALA A 210 0.90 -11.99 -4.12
N ILE A 211 1.39 -11.15 -3.19
CA ILE A 211 0.60 -10.03 -2.67
C ILE A 211 0.33 -9.01 -3.79
N ALA A 212 1.35 -8.71 -4.63
CA ALA A 212 1.21 -7.78 -5.74
C ALA A 212 0.13 -8.23 -6.74
N GLU A 213 0.04 -9.51 -7.07
CA GLU A 213 -1.02 -10.05 -7.94
C GLU A 213 -2.43 -9.80 -7.37
N VAL A 214 -2.61 -9.98 -6.05
CA VAL A 214 -3.90 -9.67 -5.40
C VAL A 214 -4.17 -8.17 -5.43
N ILE A 215 -3.15 -7.33 -5.22
CA ILE A 215 -3.28 -5.86 -5.32
C ILE A 215 -3.68 -5.45 -6.75
N LEU A 216 -3.08 -6.04 -7.78
CA LEU A 216 -3.48 -5.80 -9.18
C LEU A 216 -4.97 -6.12 -9.38
N PHE A 217 -5.42 -7.28 -8.91
CA PHE A 217 -6.84 -7.64 -9.00
C PHE A 217 -7.72 -6.61 -8.30
N LEU A 218 -7.43 -6.25 -7.05
CA LEU A 218 -8.21 -5.29 -6.26
C LEU A 218 -8.19 -3.86 -6.83
N ALA A 219 -7.15 -3.50 -7.58
CA ALA A 219 -7.02 -2.22 -8.28
C ALA A 219 -7.78 -2.18 -9.62
N SER A 220 -8.33 -3.31 -10.07
CA SER A 220 -9.04 -3.39 -11.34
C SER A 220 -10.52 -3.02 -11.22
N ASP A 221 -11.14 -2.61 -12.33
CA ASP A 221 -12.57 -2.32 -12.39
C ASP A 221 -13.43 -3.55 -12.02
N ALA A 222 -12.94 -4.77 -12.30
CA ALA A 222 -13.62 -6.01 -11.94
C ALA A 222 -13.77 -6.19 -10.42
N ALA A 223 -12.90 -5.59 -9.63
CA ALA A 223 -12.93 -5.69 -8.17
C ALA A 223 -13.83 -4.64 -7.49
N MET A 224 -14.47 -3.74 -8.23
CA MET A 224 -15.38 -2.73 -7.66
C MET A 224 -16.47 -3.32 -6.76
N ILE A 225 -16.95 -4.52 -7.07
CA ILE A 225 -17.95 -5.23 -6.27
C ILE A 225 -17.42 -5.65 -4.89
N THR A 226 -16.11 -5.67 -4.69
CA THR A 226 -15.44 -6.01 -3.41
C THR A 226 -15.10 -4.77 -2.57
N SER A 227 -15.53 -3.57 -2.98
CA SER A 227 -15.23 -2.33 -2.25
C SER A 227 -15.69 -2.40 -0.79
N GLY A 228 -14.80 -2.04 0.12
CA GLY A 228 -14.95 -2.18 1.57
C GLY A 228 -14.40 -3.48 2.14
N CYS A 229 -13.94 -4.42 1.31
CA CYS A 229 -13.37 -5.67 1.80
C CYS A 229 -11.96 -5.51 2.37
N SER A 230 -11.64 -6.38 3.33
CA SER A 230 -10.28 -6.60 3.84
C SER A 230 -9.94 -8.08 3.73
N ILE A 231 -8.94 -8.41 2.90
CA ILE A 231 -8.60 -9.78 2.55
C ILE A 231 -7.33 -10.21 3.26
N VAL A 232 -7.42 -11.24 4.10
CA VAL A 232 -6.25 -11.86 4.73
C VAL A 232 -5.49 -12.67 3.68
N LEU A 233 -4.20 -12.38 3.55
CA LEU A 233 -3.29 -13.09 2.66
C LEU A 233 -2.31 -13.92 3.48
N SER A 234 -2.38 -15.23 3.34
CA SER A 234 -1.45 -16.18 3.96
C SER A 234 -0.71 -16.97 2.90
N GLY A 235 0.58 -17.19 3.11
CA GLY A 235 1.35 -18.12 2.29
C GLY A 235 0.82 -19.55 2.47
N ALA A 236 1.01 -20.36 1.45
CA ALA A 236 0.79 -21.80 1.51
C ALA A 236 2.05 -22.50 1.01
N PRO A 237 2.40 -23.69 1.55
CA PRO A 237 3.48 -24.47 1.00
C PRO A 237 3.21 -24.70 -0.49
N ARG A 238 4.21 -24.42 -1.32
CA ARG A 238 4.16 -24.83 -2.72
C ARG A 238 4.61 -26.29 -2.74
N GLY A 239 3.70 -27.18 -3.11
CA GLY A 239 4.02 -28.58 -3.31
C GLY A 239 5.08 -28.80 -4.41
#